data_f7d0f736686cea1c3f3f2486cdba5fc5
#
_entry.id   f7d0f736686cea1c3f3f2486cdba5fc5
#
_cell.length_a   1.000
_cell.length_b   1.000
_cell.length_c   1.000
_cell.angle_alpha   90.00
_cell.angle_beta   90.00
_cell.angle_gamma   90.00
#
_symmetry.space_group_name_H-M   'P 1'
#
loop_
_entity.id
_entity.type
_entity.pdbx_description
1 polymer ?
#
loop_
_entity_poly.entity_id
_entity_poly.type
_entity_poly.pdbx_seq_one_letter_code
_entity_poly.pdbx_strand_id
1 'polypeptide(L)'
;MSQQLTREEQERKYPEYTWDLTTIFENDEAFEEAFKEVENELGKEEQFKGHLGDSAETLYNALALEDELGTKLEKVYVYAHLKQDQDTANDKYTGLEARAHQLLIKYSSAWSFLVPEILQLDQSTIEQFVSSFDKLKQYEFDLKLINEKRPHILDADTEKLLTEAQDALSVSYTHLTLPTSDLV
;
A
#
# COMPACT_ATOMS: atom_id res chain seq x y z
N MET A 1 -14.43 40.15 -15.60
CA MET A 1 -13.77 38.84 -15.65
C MET A 1 -12.79 38.83 -14.48
N SER A 2 -13.07 38.06 -13.43
CA SER A 2 -12.11 37.85 -12.33
C SER A 2 -10.93 37.03 -12.88
N GLN A 3 -9.73 37.61 -12.83
CA GLN A 3 -8.52 36.86 -13.15
C GLN A 3 -8.42 35.69 -12.18
N GLN A 4 -8.36 34.47 -12.72
CA GLN A 4 -8.14 33.27 -11.93
C GLN A 4 -6.69 33.31 -11.45
N LEU A 5 -6.48 33.28 -10.13
CA LEU A 5 -5.14 33.31 -9.55
C LEU A 5 -4.36 32.07 -9.97
N THR A 6 -3.07 32.22 -10.22
CA THR A 6 -2.17 31.06 -10.36
C THR A 6 -2.07 30.30 -9.05
N ARG A 7 -1.61 29.05 -9.09
CA ARG A 7 -1.41 28.23 -7.88
C ARG A 7 -0.49 28.92 -6.86
N GLU A 8 0.65 29.44 -7.30
CA GLU A 8 1.61 30.15 -6.44
C GLU A 8 0.99 31.41 -5.81
N GLU A 9 0.14 32.13 -6.55
CA GLU A 9 -0.59 33.28 -6.03
C GLU A 9 -1.65 32.87 -5.00
N GLN A 10 -2.31 31.72 -5.17
CA GLN A 10 -3.25 31.17 -4.21
C GLN A 10 -2.56 30.76 -2.91
N GLU A 11 -1.47 30.01 -2.99
CA GLU A 11 -0.67 29.57 -1.83
C GLU A 11 -0.13 30.77 -1.02
N ARG A 12 0.37 31.79 -1.71
CA ARG A 12 0.83 33.00 -1.05
C ARG A 12 -0.28 33.83 -0.41
N LYS A 13 -1.48 33.83 -1.02
CA LYS A 13 -2.61 34.65 -0.57
C LYS A 13 -3.44 33.97 0.50
N TYR A 14 -3.51 32.64 0.46
CA TYR A 14 -4.36 31.83 1.31
C TYR A 14 -3.61 30.60 1.85
N PRO A 15 -2.51 30.79 2.57
CA PRO A 15 -1.68 29.67 3.06
C PRO A 15 -2.46 28.73 3.98
N GLU A 16 -3.50 29.22 4.67
CA GLU A 16 -4.36 28.43 5.56
C GLU A 16 -5.26 27.43 4.82
N TYR A 17 -5.38 27.54 3.50
CA TYR A 17 -6.15 26.61 2.65
C TYR A 17 -5.26 25.71 1.78
N THR A 18 -3.96 25.69 2.05
CA THR A 18 -3.01 24.85 1.32
C THR A 18 -2.37 23.84 2.26
N TRP A 19 -2.09 22.64 1.74
CA TRP A 19 -1.39 21.62 2.52
C TRP A 19 0.11 21.90 2.55
N ASP A 20 0.70 21.84 3.73
CA ASP A 20 2.16 21.87 3.89
C ASP A 20 2.69 20.43 3.76
N LEU A 21 3.10 20.04 2.55
CA LEU A 21 3.64 18.72 2.25
C LEU A 21 5.12 18.58 2.62
N THR A 22 5.79 19.67 3.06
CA THR A 22 7.19 19.61 3.51
C THR A 22 7.35 18.75 4.77
N THR A 23 6.25 18.49 5.49
CA THR A 23 6.22 17.55 6.62
C THR A 23 6.37 16.09 6.21
N ILE A 24 6.12 15.74 4.94
CA ILE A 24 6.29 14.39 4.38
C ILE A 24 7.65 14.32 3.69
N PHE A 25 7.89 15.17 2.69
CA PHE A 25 9.18 15.36 2.03
C PHE A 25 9.46 16.86 1.84
N GLU A 26 10.67 17.27 2.15
CA GLU A 26 11.08 18.67 2.04
C GLU A 26 10.91 19.24 0.62
N ASN A 27 11.14 18.40 -0.38
CA ASN A 27 11.05 18.76 -1.80
C ASN A 27 10.88 17.49 -2.66
N ASP A 28 10.75 17.69 -3.98
CA ASP A 28 10.57 16.58 -4.93
C ASP A 28 11.85 15.73 -5.06
N GLU A 29 13.02 16.26 -4.77
CA GLU A 29 14.28 15.51 -4.76
C GLU A 29 14.31 14.49 -3.62
N ALA A 30 13.88 14.88 -2.42
CA ALA A 30 13.76 13.96 -1.28
C ALA A 30 12.71 12.86 -1.53
N PHE A 31 11.62 13.19 -2.23
CA PHE A 31 10.66 12.19 -2.71
C PHE A 31 11.32 11.20 -3.67
N GLU A 32 12.09 11.68 -4.67
CA GLU A 32 12.74 10.81 -5.65
C GLU A 32 13.78 9.87 -5.01
N GLU A 33 14.49 10.33 -3.98
CA GLU A 33 15.42 9.50 -3.20
C GLU A 33 14.67 8.38 -2.48
N ALA A 34 13.58 8.72 -1.76
CA ALA A 34 12.76 7.74 -1.06
C ALA A 34 12.08 6.76 -2.01
N PHE A 35 11.59 7.22 -3.17
CA PHE A 35 11.02 6.38 -4.20
C PHE A 35 12.03 5.33 -4.69
N LYS A 36 13.26 5.76 -5.01
CA LYS A 36 14.33 4.86 -5.45
C LYS A 36 14.77 3.90 -4.35
N GLU A 37 14.78 4.35 -3.10
CA GLU A 37 15.08 3.49 -1.97
C GLU A 37 14.09 2.32 -1.90
N VAL A 38 12.79 2.60 -1.92
CA VAL A 38 11.76 1.56 -1.91
C VAL A 38 11.88 0.65 -3.14
N GLU A 39 12.07 1.21 -4.34
CA GLU A 39 12.21 0.42 -5.57
C GLU A 39 13.42 -0.53 -5.53
N ASN A 40 14.55 -0.09 -4.97
CA ASN A 40 15.77 -0.90 -4.85
C ASN A 40 15.66 -1.98 -3.75
N GLU A 41 14.80 -1.76 -2.76
CA GLU A 41 14.58 -2.70 -1.66
C GLU A 41 13.60 -3.83 -2.04
N LEU A 42 12.75 -3.61 -3.04
CA LEU A 42 11.89 -4.66 -3.59
C LEU A 42 12.74 -5.78 -4.18
N GLY A 43 12.36 -7.03 -3.90
CA GLY A 43 13.11 -8.23 -4.22
C GLY A 43 13.79 -8.86 -3.00
N LYS A 44 13.97 -8.12 -1.89
CA LYS A 44 14.49 -8.67 -0.63
C LYS A 44 13.51 -9.63 0.06
N GLU A 45 12.21 -9.48 -0.19
CA GLU A 45 11.15 -10.33 0.33
C GLU A 45 11.25 -11.78 -0.16
N GLU A 46 11.82 -12.01 -1.36
CA GLU A 46 11.93 -13.35 -1.95
C GLU A 46 12.68 -14.34 -1.07
N GLN A 47 13.61 -13.86 -0.21
CA GLN A 47 14.33 -14.72 0.74
C GLN A 47 13.43 -15.32 1.83
N PHE A 48 12.25 -14.75 2.08
CA PHE A 48 11.32 -15.20 3.10
C PHE A 48 10.22 -16.13 2.55
N LYS A 49 10.00 -16.10 1.26
CA LYS A 49 8.94 -16.86 0.59
C LYS A 49 9.18 -18.37 0.72
N GLY A 50 8.22 -19.06 1.32
CA GLY A 50 8.35 -20.48 1.64
C GLY A 50 9.11 -20.78 2.94
N HIS A 51 9.52 -19.75 3.69
CA HIS A 51 10.38 -19.87 4.87
C HIS A 51 9.81 -19.25 6.15
N LEU A 52 8.59 -18.70 6.12
CA LEU A 52 8.00 -18.03 7.29
C LEU A 52 7.80 -18.98 8.49
N GLY A 53 7.66 -20.27 8.23
CA GLY A 53 7.52 -21.30 9.26
C GLY A 53 8.84 -21.84 9.83
N ASP A 54 10.00 -21.46 9.29
CA ASP A 54 11.30 -22.03 9.69
C ASP A 54 11.70 -21.63 11.12
N SER A 55 11.42 -20.37 11.49
CA SER A 55 11.69 -19.87 12.85
C SER A 55 10.92 -18.61 13.19
N ALA A 56 10.76 -18.31 14.48
CA ALA A 56 10.21 -17.06 14.99
C ALA A 56 11.01 -15.83 14.50
N GLU A 57 12.33 -15.96 14.38
CA GLU A 57 13.20 -14.90 13.87
C GLU A 57 12.98 -14.64 12.38
N THR A 58 12.79 -15.68 11.57
CA THR A 58 12.49 -15.55 10.14
C THR A 58 11.15 -14.84 9.92
N LEU A 59 10.11 -15.26 10.65
CA LEU A 59 8.80 -14.60 10.60
C LEU A 59 8.88 -13.13 11.02
N TYR A 60 9.60 -12.84 12.13
CA TYR A 60 9.82 -11.47 12.58
C TYR A 60 10.52 -10.62 11.51
N ASN A 61 11.61 -11.13 10.93
CA ASN A 61 12.39 -10.38 9.96
C ASN A 61 11.59 -10.09 8.68
N ALA A 62 10.71 -11.01 8.27
CA ALA A 62 9.78 -10.78 7.15
C ALA A 62 8.77 -9.67 7.46
N LEU A 63 8.10 -9.73 8.62
CA LEU A 63 7.13 -8.73 9.06
C LEU A 63 7.79 -7.35 9.26
N ALA A 64 9.00 -7.33 9.84
CA ALA A 64 9.72 -6.07 10.07
C ALA A 64 10.17 -5.41 8.75
N LEU A 65 10.58 -6.19 7.76
CA LEU A 65 10.93 -5.66 6.44
C LEU A 65 9.68 -5.16 5.71
N GLU A 66 8.58 -5.89 5.79
CA GLU A 66 7.30 -5.50 5.19
C GLU A 66 6.81 -4.17 5.78
N ASP A 67 6.80 -4.03 7.10
CA ASP A 67 6.39 -2.83 7.83
C ASP A 67 7.30 -1.63 7.51
N GLU A 68 8.62 -1.82 7.50
CA GLU A 68 9.58 -0.77 7.14
C GLU A 68 9.35 -0.25 5.72
N LEU A 69 9.27 -1.16 4.75
CA LEU A 69 9.06 -0.80 3.34
C LEU A 69 7.67 -0.23 3.11
N GLY A 70 6.64 -0.78 3.74
CA GLY A 70 5.27 -0.30 3.69
C GLY A 70 5.15 1.14 4.19
N THR A 71 5.79 1.45 5.33
CA THR A 71 5.82 2.80 5.89
C THR A 71 6.51 3.81 4.96
N LYS A 72 7.63 3.43 4.32
CA LYS A 72 8.33 4.28 3.34
C LYS A 72 7.47 4.50 2.10
N LEU A 73 6.88 3.44 1.58
CA LEU A 73 6.02 3.47 0.41
C LEU A 73 4.76 4.32 0.65
N GLU A 74 4.15 4.23 1.82
CA GLU A 74 2.99 5.03 2.18
C GLU A 74 3.31 6.53 2.09
N LYS A 75 4.46 6.96 2.63
CA LYS A 75 4.90 8.37 2.52
C LYS A 75 5.09 8.78 1.06
N VAL A 76 5.71 7.93 0.25
CA VAL A 76 5.91 8.17 -1.19
C VAL A 76 4.57 8.31 -1.90
N TYR A 77 3.64 7.39 -1.65
CA TYR A 77 2.34 7.40 -2.29
C TYR A 77 1.50 8.63 -1.87
N VAL A 78 1.41 8.89 -0.55
CA VAL A 78 0.62 10.01 -0.01
C VAL A 78 1.15 11.34 -0.52
N TYR A 79 2.47 11.55 -0.54
CA TYR A 79 3.05 12.78 -1.09
C TYR A 79 2.68 13.00 -2.56
N ALA A 80 2.88 11.99 -3.40
CA ALA A 80 2.58 12.06 -4.82
C ALA A 80 1.08 12.33 -5.08
N HIS A 81 0.21 11.64 -4.34
CA HIS A 81 -1.24 11.78 -4.43
C HIS A 81 -1.69 13.19 -4.01
N LEU A 82 -1.21 13.70 -2.87
CA LEU A 82 -1.55 15.04 -2.41
C LEU A 82 -0.98 16.14 -3.33
N LYS A 83 0.19 15.93 -3.94
CA LYS A 83 0.71 16.86 -4.97
C LYS A 83 -0.21 16.93 -6.19
N GLN A 84 -0.71 15.80 -6.65
CA GLN A 84 -1.67 15.75 -7.75
C GLN A 84 -2.99 16.43 -7.37
N ASP A 85 -3.52 16.17 -6.17
CA ASP A 85 -4.76 16.79 -5.69
C ASP A 85 -4.64 18.31 -5.51
N GLN A 86 -3.45 18.79 -5.16
CA GLN A 86 -3.20 20.23 -5.10
C GLN A 86 -3.26 20.90 -6.47
N ASP A 87 -2.82 20.22 -7.54
CA ASP A 87 -2.81 20.77 -8.91
C ASP A 87 -3.01 19.65 -9.95
N THR A 88 -4.28 19.32 -10.20
CA THR A 88 -4.68 18.26 -11.13
C THR A 88 -4.37 18.56 -12.60
N ALA A 89 -4.02 19.81 -12.93
CA ALA A 89 -3.64 20.22 -14.28
C ALA A 89 -2.13 20.13 -14.51
N ASN A 90 -1.35 19.74 -13.50
CA ASN A 90 0.10 19.66 -13.58
C ASN A 90 0.54 18.26 -14.02
N ASP A 91 0.97 18.13 -15.27
CA ASP A 91 1.43 16.85 -15.85
C ASP A 91 2.57 16.20 -15.05
N LYS A 92 3.46 17.00 -14.40
CA LYS A 92 4.52 16.47 -13.56
C LYS A 92 3.93 15.71 -12.36
N TYR A 93 2.95 16.28 -11.67
CA TYR A 93 2.36 15.67 -10.48
C TYR A 93 1.48 14.47 -10.83
N THR A 94 0.77 14.52 -11.96
CA THR A 94 0.09 13.34 -12.53
C THR A 94 1.09 12.21 -12.80
N GLY A 95 2.27 12.54 -13.33
CA GLY A 95 3.34 11.56 -13.55
C GLY A 95 3.93 10.98 -12.26
N LEU A 96 4.09 11.81 -11.20
CA LEU A 96 4.56 11.34 -9.89
C LEU A 96 3.57 10.35 -9.26
N GLU A 97 2.28 10.69 -9.26
CA GLU A 97 1.22 9.84 -8.71
C GLU A 97 1.14 8.50 -9.45
N ALA A 98 1.14 8.51 -10.79
CA ALA A 98 1.11 7.28 -11.58
C ALA A 98 2.30 6.35 -11.27
N ARG A 99 3.50 6.91 -11.09
CA ARG A 99 4.71 6.14 -10.70
C ARG A 99 4.58 5.57 -9.28
N ALA A 100 4.13 6.38 -8.33
CA ALA A 100 3.93 5.94 -6.94
C ALA A 100 2.87 4.84 -6.85
N HIS A 101 1.78 4.95 -7.60
CA HIS A 101 0.75 3.91 -7.70
C HIS A 101 1.30 2.60 -8.32
N GLN A 102 2.13 2.68 -9.35
CA GLN A 102 2.79 1.49 -9.91
C GLN A 102 3.73 0.82 -8.91
N LEU A 103 4.45 1.62 -8.10
CA LEU A 103 5.31 1.09 -7.05
C LEU A 103 4.50 0.39 -5.96
N LEU A 104 3.33 0.94 -5.58
CA LEU A 104 2.38 0.31 -4.66
C LEU A 104 1.89 -1.05 -5.19
N ILE A 105 1.56 -1.15 -6.48
CA ILE A 105 1.16 -2.42 -7.11
C ILE A 105 2.30 -3.44 -7.07
N LYS A 106 3.53 -3.03 -7.41
CA LYS A 106 4.72 -3.91 -7.32
C LYS A 106 4.92 -4.42 -5.90
N TYR A 107 4.86 -3.54 -4.90
CA TYR A 107 4.97 -3.90 -3.49
C TYR A 107 3.88 -4.90 -3.06
N SER A 108 2.61 -4.62 -3.36
CA SER A 108 1.49 -5.51 -3.03
C SER A 108 1.64 -6.89 -3.68
N SER A 109 2.15 -6.93 -4.91
CA SER A 109 2.44 -8.20 -5.60
C SER A 109 3.60 -8.96 -4.95
N ALA A 110 4.67 -8.27 -4.58
CA ALA A 110 5.86 -8.85 -3.96
C ALA A 110 5.51 -9.50 -2.60
N TRP A 111 4.70 -8.84 -1.79
CA TRP A 111 4.27 -9.31 -0.47
C TRP A 111 3.00 -10.18 -0.47
N SER A 112 2.44 -10.49 -1.63
CA SER A 112 1.19 -11.26 -1.74
C SER A 112 1.24 -12.67 -1.12
N PHE A 113 2.44 -13.23 -0.93
CA PHE A 113 2.64 -14.55 -0.31
C PHE A 113 2.51 -14.53 1.22
N LEU A 114 2.72 -13.36 1.86
CA LEU A 114 2.89 -13.24 3.32
C LEU A 114 1.68 -13.79 4.09
N VAL A 115 0.50 -13.29 3.83
CA VAL A 115 -0.73 -13.71 4.53
C VAL A 115 -1.09 -15.17 4.23
N PRO A 116 -1.11 -15.64 2.97
CA PRO A 116 -1.37 -17.06 2.67
C PRO A 116 -0.39 -18.01 3.34
N GLU A 117 0.88 -17.68 3.42
CA GLU A 117 1.90 -18.53 4.04
C GLU A 117 1.75 -18.56 5.57
N ILE A 118 1.49 -17.41 6.22
CA ILE A 118 1.17 -17.37 7.66
C ILE A 118 -0.05 -18.26 7.96
N LEU A 119 -1.05 -18.26 7.10
CA LEU A 119 -2.26 -19.07 7.26
C LEU A 119 -2.04 -20.58 7.05
N GLN A 120 -0.94 -20.99 6.43
CA GLN A 120 -0.53 -22.39 6.34
C GLN A 120 0.11 -22.89 7.64
N LEU A 121 0.62 -22.00 8.49
CA LEU A 121 1.17 -22.37 9.79
C LEU A 121 0.05 -22.72 10.77
N ASP A 122 0.28 -23.73 11.61
CA ASP A 122 -0.65 -24.02 12.70
C ASP A 122 -0.69 -22.88 13.70
N GLN A 123 -1.87 -22.59 14.25
CA GLN A 123 -2.03 -21.55 15.26
C GLN A 123 -1.09 -21.74 16.45
N SER A 124 -0.90 -22.99 16.90
CA SER A 124 0.01 -23.32 17.99
C SER A 124 1.47 -22.98 17.68
N THR A 125 1.88 -23.08 16.41
CA THR A 125 3.23 -22.66 15.96
C THR A 125 3.39 -21.15 16.05
N ILE A 126 2.40 -20.39 15.61
CA ILE A 126 2.41 -18.92 15.70
C ILE A 126 2.46 -18.49 17.18
N GLU A 127 1.63 -19.08 18.04
CA GLU A 127 1.64 -18.79 19.48
C GLU A 127 2.97 -19.14 20.14
N GLN A 128 3.60 -20.24 19.74
CA GLN A 128 4.94 -20.62 20.21
C GLN A 128 6.00 -19.60 19.73
N PHE A 129 5.94 -19.14 18.47
CA PHE A 129 6.86 -18.15 17.96
C PHE A 129 6.73 -16.83 18.71
N VAL A 130 5.52 -16.32 18.93
CA VAL A 130 5.26 -15.10 19.69
C VAL A 130 5.75 -15.22 21.14
N SER A 131 5.55 -16.38 21.78
CA SER A 131 5.98 -16.60 23.17
C SER A 131 7.49 -16.74 23.32
N SER A 132 8.19 -17.29 22.30
CA SER A 132 9.63 -17.58 22.34
C SER A 132 10.51 -16.42 21.87
N PHE A 133 9.94 -15.43 21.14
CA PHE A 133 10.70 -14.34 20.55
C PHE A 133 10.06 -12.98 20.84
N ASP A 134 10.58 -12.27 21.83
CA ASP A 134 9.98 -11.05 22.37
C ASP A 134 9.71 -9.97 21.32
N LYS A 135 10.56 -9.83 20.29
CA LYS A 135 10.35 -8.85 19.22
C LYS A 135 9.10 -9.14 18.39
N LEU A 136 8.68 -10.41 18.29
CA LEU A 136 7.49 -10.77 17.53
C LEU A 136 6.19 -10.35 18.24
N LYS A 137 6.23 -10.05 19.53
CA LYS A 137 5.07 -9.60 20.31
C LYS A 137 4.45 -8.32 19.78
N GLN A 138 5.21 -7.45 19.12
CA GLN A 138 4.66 -6.24 18.49
C GLN A 138 3.67 -6.56 17.37
N TYR A 139 3.81 -7.73 16.72
CA TYR A 139 2.94 -8.20 15.64
C TYR A 139 1.88 -9.22 16.12
N GLU A 140 1.80 -9.49 17.45
CA GLU A 140 0.86 -10.46 18.01
C GLU A 140 -0.60 -10.18 17.61
N PHE A 141 -0.99 -8.89 17.63
CA PHE A 141 -2.33 -8.48 17.26
C PHE A 141 -2.62 -8.73 15.77
N ASP A 142 -1.69 -8.39 14.90
CA ASP A 142 -1.82 -8.56 13.45
C ASP A 142 -1.86 -10.05 13.07
N LEU A 143 -0.99 -10.85 13.67
CA LEU A 143 -0.99 -12.31 13.51
C LEU A 143 -2.30 -12.93 13.98
N LYS A 144 -2.88 -12.42 15.08
CA LYS A 144 -4.20 -12.84 15.55
C LYS A 144 -5.29 -12.48 14.55
N LEU A 145 -5.31 -11.25 14.02
CA LEU A 145 -6.27 -10.82 13.01
C LEU A 145 -6.16 -11.65 11.72
N ILE A 146 -4.93 -11.97 11.30
CA ILE A 146 -4.72 -12.88 10.15
C ILE A 146 -5.33 -14.26 10.46
N ASN A 147 -5.07 -14.80 11.64
CA ASN A 147 -5.59 -16.11 12.03
C ASN A 147 -7.13 -16.15 12.13
N GLU A 148 -7.77 -15.07 12.56
CA GLU A 148 -9.23 -14.94 12.60
C GLU A 148 -9.87 -15.00 11.19
N LYS A 149 -9.11 -14.68 10.14
CA LYS A 149 -9.59 -14.84 8.75
C LYS A 149 -9.59 -16.29 8.27
N ARG A 150 -8.87 -17.18 8.93
CA ARG A 150 -8.71 -18.61 8.53
C ARG A 150 -10.02 -19.32 8.20
N PRO A 151 -11.11 -19.21 9.00
CA PRO A 151 -12.38 -19.86 8.66
C PRO A 151 -13.09 -19.28 7.44
N HIS A 152 -12.65 -18.10 6.97
CA HIS A 152 -13.26 -17.34 5.88
C HIS A 152 -12.43 -17.39 4.59
N ILE A 153 -11.28 -18.06 4.61
CA ILE A 153 -10.45 -18.26 3.42
C ILE A 153 -10.93 -19.52 2.72
N LEU A 154 -11.25 -19.34 1.46
CA LEU A 154 -11.64 -20.42 0.59
C LEU A 154 -10.41 -21.22 0.12
N ASP A 155 -10.64 -22.37 -0.49
CA ASP A 155 -9.55 -23.08 -1.13
C ASP A 155 -8.93 -22.27 -2.29
N ALA A 156 -7.68 -22.58 -2.64
CA ALA A 156 -6.92 -21.79 -3.62
C ALA A 156 -7.60 -21.67 -4.99
N ASP A 157 -8.36 -22.67 -5.41
CA ASP A 157 -9.07 -22.67 -6.69
C ASP A 157 -10.28 -21.73 -6.65
N THR A 158 -10.98 -21.71 -5.51
CA THR A 158 -12.12 -20.80 -5.29
C THR A 158 -11.68 -19.35 -5.12
N GLU A 159 -10.58 -19.08 -4.41
CA GLU A 159 -9.98 -17.73 -4.30
C GLU A 159 -9.54 -17.21 -5.67
N LYS A 160 -8.93 -18.06 -6.49
CA LYS A 160 -8.55 -17.72 -7.85
C LYS A 160 -9.77 -17.37 -8.71
N LEU A 161 -10.82 -18.18 -8.63
CA LEU A 161 -12.07 -17.94 -9.35
C LEU A 161 -12.73 -16.61 -8.93
N LEU A 162 -12.73 -16.28 -7.62
CA LEU A 162 -13.24 -15.00 -7.12
C LEU A 162 -12.41 -13.83 -7.60
N THR A 163 -11.09 -13.96 -7.64
CA THR A 163 -10.19 -12.91 -8.16
C THR A 163 -10.45 -12.67 -9.65
N GLU A 164 -10.60 -13.73 -10.45
CA GLU A 164 -10.95 -13.63 -11.86
C GLU A 164 -12.36 -13.03 -12.08
N ALA A 165 -13.31 -13.31 -11.19
CA ALA A 165 -14.66 -12.75 -11.23
C ALA A 165 -14.69 -11.26 -10.79
N GLN A 166 -13.76 -10.81 -9.95
CA GLN A 166 -13.71 -9.45 -9.43
C GLN A 166 -13.54 -8.41 -10.53
N ASP A 167 -12.75 -8.71 -11.55
CA ASP A 167 -12.59 -7.85 -12.74
C ASP A 167 -13.95 -7.63 -13.45
N ALA A 168 -14.73 -8.69 -13.64
CA ALA A 168 -16.04 -8.61 -14.26
C ALA A 168 -17.07 -7.86 -13.38
N LEU A 169 -16.97 -8.01 -12.05
CA LEU A 169 -17.84 -7.35 -11.09
C LEU A 169 -17.49 -5.85 -10.95
N SER A 170 -16.23 -5.46 -11.05
CA SER A 170 -15.80 -4.05 -11.02
C SER A 170 -16.28 -3.28 -12.24
N VAL A 171 -16.25 -3.90 -13.44
CA VAL A 171 -16.79 -3.31 -14.68
C VAL A 171 -18.29 -3.10 -14.56
N SER A 172 -19.04 -4.04 -13.96
CA SER A 172 -20.49 -3.89 -13.73
C SER A 172 -20.82 -2.71 -12.81
N TYR A 173 -20.01 -2.46 -11.79
CA TYR A 173 -20.21 -1.35 -10.85
C TYR A 173 -19.97 0.02 -11.49
N THR A 174 -18.94 0.16 -12.32
CA THR A 174 -18.64 1.40 -13.06
C THR A 174 -19.73 1.75 -14.06
N HIS A 175 -20.38 0.78 -14.67
CA HIS A 175 -21.52 1.04 -15.59
C HIS A 175 -22.81 1.44 -14.87
N LEU A 176 -23.03 1.02 -13.62
CA LEU A 176 -24.19 1.40 -12.80
C LEU A 176 -24.09 2.84 -12.26
N THR A 177 -22.90 3.41 -12.20
CA THR A 177 -22.66 4.77 -11.67
C THR A 177 -22.58 5.86 -12.74
N LEU A 178 -22.74 5.52 -14.02
CA LEU A 178 -22.86 6.54 -15.07
C LEU A 178 -24.14 7.35 -14.86
N PRO A 179 -24.05 8.68 -14.73
CA PRO A 179 -25.24 9.51 -14.55
C PRO A 179 -26.14 9.40 -15.79
N THR A 180 -27.39 9.00 -15.58
CA THR A 180 -28.43 9.00 -16.59
C THR A 180 -28.96 10.42 -16.87
N SER A 181 -28.10 11.44 -16.78
CA SER A 181 -28.48 12.85 -16.94
C SER A 181 -28.73 13.31 -18.39
N ASP A 182 -28.62 12.42 -19.36
CA ASP A 182 -28.86 12.76 -20.78
C ASP A 182 -30.20 12.25 -21.33
N LEU A 183 -31.18 12.04 -20.45
CA LEU A 183 -32.55 11.73 -20.86
C LEU A 183 -33.51 12.82 -20.37
N VAL A 184 -33.38 14.05 -20.90
CA VAL A 184 -34.47 15.05 -20.99
C VAL A 184 -34.31 15.82 -22.29
#